data_e9e3edf75d619e2874ede2bb1e615192
#
_entry.id   e9e3edf75d619e2874ede2bb1e615192
#
_cell.length_a   1.000
_cell.length_b   1.000
_cell.length_c   1.000
_cell.angle_alpha   90.00
_cell.angle_beta   90.00
_cell.angle_gamma   90.00
#
_symmetry.space_group_name_H-M   'P 1'
#
loop_
_entity.id
_entity.type
_entity.pdbx_description
1 polymer ?
#
loop_
_entity_poly.entity_id
_entity_poly.type
_entity_poly.pdbx_seq_one_letter_code
_entity_poly.pdbx_strand_id
1 'polypeptide(L)'
;PDVAALPEAPDLAVIAVPAAQVLAVVRELGQHGARSAVIFSSGFAEMGESGRILEQELAATAIRSGMRLCGPNCLGLINAFDRVIATFGQFAEGDTPPGPVAFVTQSG
;
A
#
# COMPACT_ATOMS: atom_id res chain seq x y z
N PRO A 1 1.77 2.34 -19.43
CA PRO A 1 0.65 2.73 -18.58
C PRO A 1 1.21 3.46 -17.36
N ASP A 2 0.66 4.60 -17.04
CA ASP A 2 1.02 5.43 -15.89
C ASP A 2 -0.26 5.76 -15.09
N VAL A 3 -0.09 6.34 -13.90
CA VAL A 3 -1.23 6.70 -13.04
C VAL A 3 -2.12 7.75 -13.73
N ALA A 4 -1.53 8.66 -14.51
CA ALA A 4 -2.28 9.71 -15.19
C ALA A 4 -3.22 9.17 -16.30
N ALA A 5 -2.99 7.94 -16.76
CA ALA A 5 -3.84 7.28 -17.76
C ALA A 5 -5.06 6.57 -17.15
N LEU A 6 -5.20 6.56 -15.83
CA LEU A 6 -6.37 5.99 -15.18
C LEU A 6 -7.61 6.85 -15.48
N PRO A 7 -8.76 6.24 -15.82
CA PRO A 7 -9.98 6.98 -16.15
C PRO A 7 -10.59 7.71 -14.94
N GLU A 8 -10.32 7.23 -13.73
CA GLU A 8 -10.80 7.78 -12.46
C GLU A 8 -9.81 7.48 -11.32
N ALA A 9 -9.92 8.22 -10.22
CA ALA A 9 -9.12 8.01 -9.04
C ALA A 9 -9.46 6.67 -8.38
N PRO A 10 -8.47 5.78 -8.13
CA PRO A 10 -8.74 4.52 -7.45
C PRO A 10 -9.01 4.73 -5.97
N ASP A 11 -9.97 4.02 -5.40
CA ASP A 11 -10.17 3.97 -3.95
C ASP A 11 -9.01 3.28 -3.24
N LEU A 12 -8.46 2.23 -3.85
CA LEU A 12 -7.31 1.49 -3.36
C LEU A 12 -6.34 1.18 -4.52
N ALA A 13 -5.09 1.53 -4.35
CA ALA A 13 -4.00 1.14 -5.24
C ALA A 13 -3.13 0.06 -4.59
N VAL A 14 -2.69 -0.92 -5.37
CA VAL A 14 -1.67 -1.90 -4.95
C VAL A 14 -0.36 -1.57 -5.66
N ILE A 15 0.69 -1.34 -4.88
CA ILE A 15 2.00 -0.90 -5.37
C ILE A 15 3.01 -2.04 -5.18
N ALA A 16 3.55 -2.54 -6.29
CA ALA A 16 4.53 -3.61 -6.34
C ALA A 16 5.66 -3.28 -7.35
N VAL A 17 6.25 -2.09 -7.19
CA VAL A 17 7.36 -1.61 -8.02
C VAL A 17 8.65 -1.53 -7.20
N PRO A 18 9.84 -1.41 -7.81
CA PRO A 18 11.09 -1.19 -7.07
C PRO A 18 11.00 0.01 -6.12
N ALA A 19 11.61 -0.09 -4.92
CA ALA A 19 11.55 0.93 -3.87
C ALA A 19 11.82 2.35 -4.36
N ALA A 20 12.80 2.52 -5.25
CA ALA A 20 13.16 3.81 -5.83
C ALA A 20 12.02 4.50 -6.62
N GLN A 21 11.02 3.74 -7.05
CA GLN A 21 9.89 4.24 -7.83
C GLN A 21 8.65 4.50 -6.96
N VAL A 22 8.56 3.88 -5.76
CA VAL A 22 7.36 3.93 -4.91
C VAL A 22 6.95 5.34 -4.57
N LEU A 23 7.90 6.21 -4.19
CA LEU A 23 7.60 7.58 -3.81
C LEU A 23 6.99 8.39 -4.97
N ALA A 24 7.51 8.21 -6.19
CA ALA A 24 6.95 8.86 -7.38
C ALA A 24 5.52 8.38 -7.63
N VAL A 25 5.28 7.08 -7.60
CA VAL A 25 3.95 6.48 -7.78
C VAL A 25 2.95 6.99 -6.73
N VAL A 26 3.36 7.07 -5.45
CA VAL A 26 2.50 7.60 -4.39
C VAL A 26 2.16 9.07 -4.60
N ARG A 27 3.12 9.89 -5.09
CA ARG A 27 2.85 11.29 -5.44
C ARG A 27 1.84 11.42 -6.59
N GLU A 28 2.01 10.64 -7.65
CA GLU A 28 1.10 10.63 -8.78
C GLU A 28 -0.30 10.16 -8.38
N LEU A 29 -0.41 9.09 -7.60
CA LEU A 29 -1.68 8.60 -7.05
C LEU A 29 -2.38 9.67 -6.20
N GLY A 30 -1.63 10.35 -5.33
CA GLY A 30 -2.17 11.44 -4.52
C GLY A 30 -2.67 12.63 -5.34
N GLN A 31 -1.93 13.01 -6.40
CA GLN A 31 -2.36 14.06 -7.34
C GLN A 31 -3.59 13.65 -8.14
N HIS A 32 -3.72 12.36 -8.46
CA HIS A 32 -4.88 11.79 -9.15
C HIS A 32 -6.10 11.59 -8.24
N GLY A 33 -5.94 11.77 -6.92
CA GLY A 33 -7.03 11.69 -5.95
C GLY A 33 -7.24 10.32 -5.31
N ALA A 34 -6.27 9.41 -5.43
CA ALA A 34 -6.34 8.10 -4.77
C ALA A 34 -6.44 8.26 -3.25
N ARG A 35 -7.28 7.44 -2.60
CA ARG A 35 -7.58 7.57 -1.16
C ARG A 35 -6.72 6.65 -0.30
N SER A 36 -6.27 5.52 -0.84
CA SER A 36 -5.47 4.56 -0.11
C SER A 36 -4.55 3.76 -1.02
N ALA A 37 -3.45 3.25 -0.45
CA ALA A 37 -2.57 2.33 -1.14
C ALA A 37 -2.00 1.25 -0.20
N VAL A 38 -1.79 0.05 -0.76
CA VAL A 38 -1.04 -1.03 -0.15
C VAL A 38 0.30 -1.15 -0.88
N ILE A 39 1.41 -1.13 -0.14
CA ILE A 39 2.77 -1.13 -0.72
C ILE A 39 3.46 -2.43 -0.33
N PHE A 40 3.56 -3.37 -1.26
CA PHE A 40 4.26 -4.64 -1.07
C PHE A 40 5.78 -4.47 -1.13
N SER A 41 6.25 -3.46 -1.85
CA SER A 41 7.67 -3.22 -2.10
C SER A 41 8.47 -3.11 -0.80
N SER A 42 9.58 -3.84 -0.73
CA SER A 42 10.62 -3.73 0.30
C SER A 42 11.72 -2.74 -0.15
N GLY A 43 12.70 -2.46 0.73
CA GLY A 43 13.81 -1.55 0.44
C GLY A 43 13.68 -0.20 1.20
N PHE A 44 13.03 -0.24 2.36
CA PHE A 44 12.75 0.91 3.21
C PHE A 44 13.50 0.83 4.55
N ALA A 45 12.87 1.04 5.69
CA ALA A 45 13.53 1.11 7.00
C ALA A 45 14.37 -0.14 7.34
N GLU A 46 14.02 -1.31 6.81
CA GLU A 46 14.79 -2.55 6.97
C GLU A 46 16.18 -2.50 6.31
N MET A 47 16.39 -1.57 5.38
CA MET A 47 17.68 -1.36 4.72
C MET A 47 18.61 -0.38 5.48
N GLY A 48 18.20 0.07 6.65
CA GLY A 48 18.97 1.01 7.48
C GLY A 48 18.57 2.47 7.28
N GLU A 49 19.50 3.38 7.55
CA GLU A 49 19.20 4.83 7.67
C GLU A 49 18.63 5.45 6.38
N SER A 50 19.20 5.12 5.22
CA SER A 50 18.73 5.65 3.94
C SER A 50 17.29 5.18 3.62
N GLY A 51 16.98 3.92 3.92
CA GLY A 51 15.64 3.38 3.77
C GLY A 51 14.64 4.01 4.74
N ARG A 52 15.08 4.31 5.97
CA ARG A 52 14.25 5.00 6.97
C ARG A 52 13.88 6.41 6.54
N ILE A 53 14.83 7.15 5.94
CA ILE A 53 14.58 8.49 5.40
C ILE A 53 13.54 8.42 4.27
N LEU A 54 13.69 7.46 3.36
CA LEU A 54 12.75 7.25 2.27
C LEU A 54 11.34 6.93 2.77
N GLU A 55 11.22 6.08 3.81
CA GLU A 55 9.94 5.74 4.43
C GLU A 55 9.29 6.96 5.11
N GLN A 56 10.07 7.81 5.78
CA GLN A 56 9.56 9.06 6.36
C GLN A 56 9.04 10.02 5.28
N GLU A 57 9.75 10.13 4.16
CA GLU A 57 9.30 10.96 3.04
C GLU A 57 8.02 10.41 2.40
N LEU A 58 7.92 9.09 2.30
CA LEU A 58 6.73 8.39 1.83
C LEU A 58 5.52 8.69 2.72
N ALA A 59 5.66 8.54 4.04
CA ALA A 59 4.62 8.84 5.01
C ALA A 59 4.19 10.32 4.95
N ALA A 60 5.14 11.24 4.90
CA ALA A 60 4.87 12.67 4.77
C ALA A 60 4.14 13.00 3.46
N THR A 61 4.47 12.33 2.37
CA THR A 61 3.82 12.50 1.07
C THR A 61 2.36 12.03 1.12
N ALA A 62 2.10 10.87 1.71
CA ALA A 62 0.75 10.37 1.89
C ALA A 62 -0.13 11.29 2.75
N ILE A 63 0.42 11.78 3.87
CA ILE A 63 -0.29 12.73 4.74
C ILE A 63 -0.67 13.99 3.99
N ARG A 64 0.25 14.58 3.21
CA ARG A 64 -0.03 15.80 2.42
C ARG A 64 -1.12 15.60 1.37
N SER A 65 -1.24 14.42 0.80
CA SER A 65 -2.30 14.09 -0.18
C SER A 65 -3.58 13.53 0.45
N GLY A 66 -3.63 13.38 1.77
CA GLY A 66 -4.78 12.77 2.45
C GLY A 66 -4.93 11.27 2.20
N MET A 67 -3.89 10.61 1.68
CA MET A 67 -3.88 9.19 1.36
C MET A 67 -3.51 8.35 2.58
N ARG A 68 -4.13 7.19 2.73
CA ARG A 68 -3.77 6.18 3.75
C ARG A 68 -2.89 5.12 3.14
N LEU A 69 -1.82 4.74 3.84
CA LEU A 69 -0.91 3.69 3.41
C LEU A 69 -0.96 2.47 4.34
N CYS A 70 -0.89 1.29 3.73
CA CYS A 70 -0.56 0.04 4.38
C CYS A 70 0.80 -0.43 3.84
N GLY A 71 1.78 -0.64 4.69
CA GLY A 71 3.17 -0.86 4.31
C GLY A 71 4.00 0.43 4.33
N PRO A 72 5.24 0.43 3.79
CA PRO A 72 5.81 -0.54 2.85
C PRO A 72 6.20 -1.89 3.50
N ASN A 73 6.71 -2.80 2.66
CA ASN A 73 7.20 -4.13 3.08
C ASN A 73 6.15 -4.92 3.88
N CYS A 74 4.92 -4.99 3.40
CA CYS A 74 3.81 -5.68 4.05
C CYS A 74 3.24 -6.80 3.19
N LEU A 75 2.50 -7.71 3.82
CA LEU A 75 1.75 -8.75 3.13
C LEU A 75 0.39 -8.27 2.60
N GLY A 76 -0.02 -7.06 2.98
CA GLY A 76 -1.26 -6.46 2.55
C GLY A 76 -2.40 -6.53 3.56
N LEU A 77 -3.63 -6.52 3.06
CA LEU A 77 -4.84 -6.55 3.89
C LEU A 77 -5.92 -7.46 3.29
N ILE A 78 -6.76 -7.97 4.16
CA ILE A 78 -8.00 -8.68 3.81
C ILE A 78 -9.14 -8.04 4.60
N ASN A 79 -10.16 -7.58 3.90
CA ASN A 79 -11.43 -7.17 4.49
C ASN A 79 -12.52 -8.12 3.97
N ALA A 80 -12.87 -9.13 4.79
CA ALA A 80 -13.81 -10.16 4.40
C ALA A 80 -15.25 -9.63 4.27
N PHE A 81 -15.63 -8.57 5.01
CA PHE A 81 -16.97 -7.97 4.93
C PHE A 81 -17.21 -7.28 3.59
N ASP A 82 -16.22 -6.51 3.12
CA ASP A 82 -16.30 -5.79 1.85
C ASP A 82 -15.73 -6.60 0.69
N ARG A 83 -15.28 -7.84 0.95
CA ARG A 83 -14.67 -8.74 -0.04
C ARG A 83 -13.46 -8.12 -0.75
N VAL A 84 -12.68 -7.33 -0.01
CA VAL A 84 -11.42 -6.74 -0.50
C VAL A 84 -10.27 -7.65 -0.09
N ILE A 85 -9.58 -8.20 -1.07
CA ILE A 85 -8.39 -9.03 -0.89
C ILE A 85 -7.23 -8.35 -1.61
N ALA A 86 -6.44 -7.58 -0.85
CA ALA A 86 -5.25 -6.88 -1.34
C ALA A 86 -4.00 -7.48 -0.66
N THR A 87 -3.72 -8.72 -0.98
CA THR A 87 -2.61 -9.52 -0.46
C THR A 87 -2.05 -10.43 -1.55
N PHE A 88 -0.95 -11.13 -1.28
CA PHE A 88 -0.34 -12.08 -2.19
C PHE A 88 -0.03 -13.41 -1.47
N GLY A 89 0.28 -14.46 -2.27
CA GLY A 89 0.54 -15.81 -1.77
C GLY A 89 -0.76 -16.58 -1.51
N GLN A 90 -0.65 -17.66 -0.75
CA GLN A 90 -1.76 -18.61 -0.55
C GLN A 90 -3.00 -18.01 0.12
N PHE A 91 -2.85 -16.89 0.83
CA PHE A 91 -3.98 -16.20 1.46
C PHE A 91 -4.92 -15.49 0.48
N ALA A 92 -4.45 -15.25 -0.75
CA ALA A 92 -5.25 -14.65 -1.81
C ALA A 92 -6.19 -15.64 -2.51
N GLU A 93 -5.94 -16.94 -2.35
CA GLU A 93 -6.63 -18.01 -3.08
C GLU A 93 -7.78 -18.64 -2.28
N GLY A 94 -7.89 -18.34 -1.00
CA GLY A 94 -8.86 -18.96 -0.09
C GLY A 94 -10.19 -18.23 -0.03
N ASP A 95 -11.25 -18.97 0.32
CA ASP A 95 -12.49 -18.35 0.79
C ASP A 95 -12.27 -17.77 2.18
N THR A 96 -12.55 -16.48 2.34
CA THR A 96 -12.32 -15.75 3.59
C THR A 96 -13.67 -15.27 4.13
N PRO A 97 -14.40 -16.12 4.86
CA PRO A 97 -15.69 -15.74 5.42
C PRO A 97 -15.53 -14.64 6.47
N PRO A 98 -16.48 -13.69 6.55
CA PRO A 98 -16.43 -12.65 7.58
C PRO A 98 -16.65 -13.26 8.97
N GLY A 99 -16.01 -12.66 9.98
CA GLY A 99 -16.10 -13.09 11.37
C GLY A 99 -15.89 -11.93 12.34
N PRO A 100 -16.14 -12.15 13.65
CA PRO A 100 -16.11 -11.09 14.66
C PRO A 100 -14.69 -10.73 15.14
N VAL A 101 -13.64 -11.31 14.55
CA VAL A 101 -12.25 -11.08 14.96
C VAL A 101 -11.53 -10.24 13.93
N ALA A 102 -10.94 -9.11 14.35
CA ALA A 102 -9.98 -8.35 13.56
C ALA A 102 -8.55 -8.68 14.03
N PHE A 103 -7.65 -8.84 13.07
CA PHE A 103 -6.24 -9.09 13.32
C PHE A 103 -5.40 -8.02 12.64
N VAL A 104 -4.57 -7.34 13.43
CA VAL A 104 -3.59 -6.35 12.94
C VAL A 104 -2.24 -6.76 13.47
N THR A 105 -1.26 -6.89 12.59
CA THR A 105 0.10 -7.26 12.98
C THR A 105 1.12 -6.46 12.18
N GLN A 106 2.23 -6.16 12.83
CA GLN A 106 3.47 -5.79 12.18
C GLN A 106 4.45 -6.92 12.47
N SER A 107 4.69 -7.77 11.47
CA SER A 107 5.71 -8.81 11.58
C SER A 107 7.10 -8.18 11.46
N GLY A 108 7.92 -8.42 12.41
CA GLY A 108 9.34 -8.07 12.39
C GLY A 108 10.18 -9.30 12.03
#